data_2c09e36305987e736fe1ca135f2bd2b0
#
_entry.id   2c09e36305987e736fe1ca135f2bd2b0
#
_cell.length_a   1.000
_cell.length_b   1.000
_cell.length_c   1.000
_cell.angle_alpha   90.00
_cell.angle_beta   90.00
_cell.angle_gamma   90.00
#
_symmetry.space_group_name_H-M   'P 1'
#
loop_
_entity.id
_entity.type
_entity.pdbx_description
1 polymer ?
#
loop_
_entity_poly.entity_id
_entity_poly.type
_entity_poly.pdbx_seq_one_letter_code
_entity_poly.pdbx_strand_id
1 'polypeptide(L)'
;MYTFWYRFVEPNQGAIENFNGKLVYHQYVKPMLSHFMGPVFETMAAQYVQARIHRGSVPFLPQQIGHWWGTDSATKKQVEIDLVAMADIQADPNARPVRHLLVGECKWKNEPIGQDVLGSLMEKARVLHGEPYYWLFSKRGFGFVSDDERVELIDVPMMYEL
;
A
#
# COMPACT_ATOMS: atom_id res chain seq x y z
N MET A 1 6.43 9.95 13.50
CA MET A 1 6.09 11.01 14.48
C MET A 1 6.71 12.35 14.11
N TYR A 2 8.02 12.43 13.86
CA TYR A 2 8.70 13.70 13.52
C TYR A 2 8.15 14.39 12.27
N THR A 3 7.83 13.67 11.20
CA THR A 3 7.27 14.25 9.95
C THR A 3 5.99 15.02 10.17
N PHE A 4 5.08 14.54 11.02
CA PHE A 4 3.86 15.26 11.38
C PHE A 4 4.17 16.54 12.17
N TRP A 5 5.11 16.43 13.13
CA TRP A 5 5.54 17.56 13.94
C TRP A 5 6.10 18.69 13.07
N TYR A 6 7.12 18.42 12.26
CA TYR A 6 7.76 19.42 11.40
C TYR A 6 6.82 20.01 10.35
N ARG A 7 5.85 19.24 9.89
CA ARG A 7 4.91 19.71 8.87
C ARG A 7 3.78 20.57 9.43
N PHE A 8 3.26 20.23 10.61
CA PHE A 8 2.01 20.81 11.09
C PHE A 8 2.13 21.49 12.46
N VAL A 9 3.01 21.06 13.32
CA VAL A 9 3.10 21.60 14.69
C VAL A 9 4.11 22.71 14.77
N GLU A 10 5.34 22.48 14.40
CA GLU A 10 6.43 23.46 14.47
C GLU A 10 6.10 24.78 13.75
N PRO A 11 5.60 24.80 12.49
CA PRO A 11 5.28 26.07 11.82
C PRO A 11 4.13 26.84 12.47
N ASN A 12 3.30 26.17 13.27
CA ASN A 12 2.12 26.74 13.91
C ASN A 12 2.23 26.83 15.45
N GLN A 13 3.41 26.59 16.01
CA GLN A 13 3.63 26.48 17.45
C GLN A 13 3.08 27.72 18.19
N GLY A 14 3.44 28.91 17.75
CA GLY A 14 2.97 30.15 18.38
C GLY A 14 1.45 30.32 18.32
N ALA A 15 0.80 29.88 17.26
CA ALA A 15 -0.66 29.93 17.15
C ALA A 15 -1.35 28.87 18.04
N ILE A 16 -0.72 27.70 18.20
CA ILE A 16 -1.20 26.63 19.08
C ILE A 16 -1.13 27.06 20.55
N GLU A 17 0.01 27.64 20.96
CA GLU A 17 0.27 28.04 22.35
C GLU A 17 -0.52 29.28 22.78
N ASN A 18 -0.63 30.29 21.92
CA ASN A 18 -1.17 31.59 22.28
C ASN A 18 -2.62 31.85 21.88
N PHE A 19 -3.20 31.03 20.98
CA PHE A 19 -4.54 31.29 20.46
C PHE A 19 -5.46 30.07 20.61
N ASN A 20 -5.64 29.30 19.55
CA ASN A 20 -6.61 28.23 19.51
C ASN A 20 -6.14 27.07 18.64
N GLY A 21 -5.61 26.02 19.28
CA GLY A 21 -5.14 24.82 18.59
C GLY A 21 -6.22 24.13 17.74
N LYS A 22 -7.51 24.23 18.11
CA LYS A 22 -8.60 23.69 17.30
C LYS A 22 -8.77 24.45 15.99
N LEU A 23 -8.59 25.77 16.00
CA LEU A 23 -8.61 26.58 14.77
C LEU A 23 -7.43 26.24 13.87
N VAL A 24 -6.23 26.10 14.43
CA VAL A 24 -5.03 25.66 13.72
C VAL A 24 -5.27 24.30 13.07
N TYR A 25 -5.83 23.33 13.81
CA TYR A 25 -6.17 22.03 13.24
C TYR A 25 -7.12 22.15 12.04
N HIS A 26 -8.23 22.89 12.17
CA HIS A 26 -9.20 23.00 11.09
C HIS A 26 -8.68 23.74 9.87
N GLN A 27 -7.82 24.73 10.07
CA GLN A 27 -7.33 25.59 8.98
C GLN A 27 -6.10 25.01 8.28
N TYR A 28 -5.16 24.41 9.00
CA TYR A 28 -3.86 24.01 8.45
C TYR A 28 -3.63 22.50 8.42
N VAL A 29 -4.20 21.73 9.37
CA VAL A 29 -3.95 20.29 9.45
C VAL A 29 -4.99 19.48 8.67
N LYS A 30 -6.26 19.68 8.99
CA LYS A 30 -7.38 18.89 8.45
C LYS A 30 -7.42 18.85 6.92
N PRO A 31 -7.24 19.96 6.17
CA PRO A 31 -7.28 19.94 4.72
C PRO A 31 -6.13 19.12 4.09
N MET A 32 -4.98 19.05 4.76
CA MET A 32 -3.79 18.38 4.28
C MET A 32 -3.62 16.96 4.82
N LEU A 33 -4.44 16.56 5.79
CA LEU A 33 -4.26 15.31 6.51
C LEU A 33 -4.39 14.08 5.61
N SER A 34 -5.34 14.06 4.68
CA SER A 34 -5.49 12.93 3.75
C SER A 34 -4.27 12.75 2.85
N HIS A 35 -3.71 13.84 2.35
CA HIS A 35 -2.49 13.81 1.54
C HIS A 35 -1.28 13.36 2.37
N PHE A 36 -1.18 13.83 3.63
CA PHE A 36 -0.12 13.41 4.55
C PHE A 36 -0.21 11.91 4.87
N MET A 37 -1.42 11.39 5.02
CA MET A 37 -1.64 9.98 5.40
C MET A 37 -1.40 8.98 4.28
N GLY A 38 -1.37 9.38 3.01
CA GLY A 38 -1.09 8.47 1.90
C GLY A 38 0.20 7.67 2.10
N PRO A 39 1.37 8.31 2.13
CA PRO A 39 2.65 7.62 2.36
C PRO A 39 2.76 6.92 3.72
N VAL A 40 2.07 7.43 4.74
CA VAL A 40 2.00 6.76 6.05
C VAL A 40 1.26 5.44 5.93
N PHE A 41 0.16 5.41 5.19
CA PHE A 41 -0.63 4.21 4.98
C PHE A 41 0.10 3.14 4.16
N GLU A 42 0.89 3.54 3.15
CA GLU A 42 1.79 2.64 2.42
C GLU A 42 2.83 2.00 3.36
N THR A 43 3.39 2.79 4.28
CA THR A 43 4.30 2.27 5.32
C THR A 43 3.61 1.27 6.24
N MET A 44 2.36 1.55 6.65
CA MET A 44 1.56 0.63 7.47
C MET A 44 1.26 -0.67 6.71
N ALA A 45 0.91 -0.59 5.43
CA ALA A 45 0.68 -1.76 4.59
C ALA A 45 1.95 -2.63 4.46
N ALA A 46 3.12 -2.01 4.26
CA ALA A 46 4.39 -2.74 4.22
C ALA A 46 4.69 -3.44 5.56
N GLN A 47 4.44 -2.78 6.70
CA GLN A 47 4.58 -3.39 8.03
C GLN A 47 3.60 -4.55 8.25
N TYR A 48 2.36 -4.41 7.79
CA TYR A 48 1.37 -5.48 7.83
C TYR A 48 1.84 -6.71 7.04
N VAL A 49 2.33 -6.52 5.81
CA VAL A 49 2.88 -7.62 5.00
C VAL A 49 4.06 -8.28 5.70
N GLN A 50 4.96 -7.51 6.31
CA GLN A 50 6.07 -8.06 7.10
C GLN A 50 5.57 -8.91 8.29
N ALA A 51 4.55 -8.44 9.00
CA ALA A 51 3.94 -9.21 10.10
C ALA A 51 3.30 -10.51 9.60
N ARG A 52 2.62 -10.49 8.44
CA ARG A 52 2.06 -11.67 7.78
C ARG A 52 3.16 -12.65 7.35
N ILE A 53 4.30 -12.18 6.87
CA ILE A 53 5.48 -13.00 6.54
C ILE A 53 6.00 -13.70 7.79
N HIS A 54 6.19 -12.99 8.90
CA HIS A 54 6.66 -13.58 10.17
C HIS A 54 5.72 -14.67 10.71
N ARG A 55 4.43 -14.57 10.43
CA ARG A 55 3.43 -15.56 10.83
C ARG A 55 3.26 -16.70 9.82
N GLY A 56 3.95 -16.66 8.69
CA GLY A 56 3.79 -17.64 7.61
C GLY A 56 2.41 -17.59 6.94
N SER A 57 1.71 -16.46 7.01
CA SER A 57 0.37 -16.25 6.44
C SER A 57 0.40 -15.43 5.15
N VAL A 58 1.34 -15.76 4.28
CA VAL A 58 1.53 -15.18 2.95
C VAL A 58 1.54 -16.31 1.90
N PRO A 59 1.19 -16.05 0.65
CA PRO A 59 1.12 -17.09 -0.39
C PRO A 59 2.49 -17.72 -0.71
N PHE A 60 3.58 -17.01 -0.46
CA PHE A 60 4.95 -17.48 -0.62
C PHE A 60 5.88 -16.67 0.28
N LEU A 61 7.08 -17.21 0.58
CA LEU A 61 8.09 -16.48 1.34
C LEU A 61 8.88 -15.55 0.40
N PRO A 62 8.73 -14.22 0.50
CA PRO A 62 9.43 -13.30 -0.40
C PRO A 62 10.93 -13.20 -0.07
N GLN A 63 11.74 -13.05 -1.12
CA GLN A 63 13.17 -12.74 -1.04
C GLN A 63 13.40 -11.22 -0.97
N GLN A 64 12.49 -10.44 -1.54
CA GLN A 64 12.56 -8.98 -1.59
C GLN A 64 11.18 -8.40 -1.35
N ILE A 65 11.14 -7.24 -0.67
CA ILE A 65 9.93 -6.46 -0.47
C ILE A 65 10.27 -4.97 -0.56
N GLY A 66 9.43 -4.20 -1.20
CA GLY A 66 9.62 -2.77 -1.36
C GLY A 66 8.54 -2.13 -2.21
N HIS A 67 8.77 -0.89 -2.56
CA HIS A 67 8.03 -0.10 -3.53
C HIS A 67 8.68 -0.25 -4.92
N TRP A 68 7.90 -0.27 -5.97
CA TRP A 68 8.41 -0.38 -7.33
C TRP A 68 7.95 0.79 -8.20
N TRP A 69 8.86 1.33 -8.97
CA TRP A 69 8.58 2.33 -10.00
C TRP A 69 9.46 2.09 -11.22
N GLY A 70 8.90 2.35 -12.39
CA GLY A 70 9.60 2.15 -13.65
C GLY A 70 8.79 2.62 -14.85
N THR A 71 9.29 2.34 -16.05
CA THR A 71 8.60 2.66 -17.30
C THR A 71 8.13 1.37 -17.95
N ASP A 72 6.85 1.28 -18.27
CA ASP A 72 6.33 0.22 -19.10
C ASP A 72 6.91 0.33 -20.52
N SER A 73 7.62 -0.70 -20.95
CA SER A 73 8.30 -0.73 -22.25
C SER A 73 7.32 -0.69 -23.43
N ALA A 74 6.10 -1.19 -23.27
CA ALA A 74 5.07 -1.24 -24.31
C ALA A 74 4.35 0.09 -24.45
N THR A 75 3.91 0.69 -23.35
CA THR A 75 3.09 1.93 -23.36
C THR A 75 3.92 3.20 -23.20
N LYS A 76 5.21 3.09 -22.83
CA LYS A 76 6.11 4.22 -22.49
C LYS A 76 5.62 5.07 -21.33
N LYS A 77 4.68 4.59 -20.53
CA LYS A 77 4.15 5.28 -19.34
C LYS A 77 4.95 4.91 -18.11
N GLN A 78 5.08 5.85 -17.20
CA GLN A 78 5.58 5.56 -15.86
C GLN A 78 4.53 4.78 -15.09
N VAL A 79 4.98 3.73 -14.42
CA VAL A 79 4.18 2.84 -13.57
C VAL A 79 4.78 2.84 -12.19
N GLU A 80 3.91 2.97 -11.19
CA GLU A 80 4.24 2.92 -9.78
C GLU A 80 3.33 1.91 -9.10
N ILE A 81 3.92 1.07 -8.23
CA ILE A 81 3.21 0.07 -7.43
C ILE A 81 3.65 0.27 -5.98
N ASP A 82 2.70 0.53 -5.10
CA ASP A 82 2.96 0.95 -3.72
C ASP A 82 3.67 -0.13 -2.90
N LEU A 83 3.42 -1.41 -3.21
CA LEU A 83 4.04 -2.53 -2.55
C LEU A 83 4.27 -3.68 -3.53
N VAL A 84 5.51 -4.17 -3.57
CA VAL A 84 5.88 -5.38 -4.31
C VAL A 84 6.71 -6.27 -3.40
N ALA A 85 6.29 -7.53 -3.26
CA ALA A 85 7.13 -8.57 -2.67
C ALA A 85 7.34 -9.65 -3.74
N MET A 86 8.57 -10.18 -3.86
CA MET A 86 8.90 -11.13 -4.90
C MET A 86 9.82 -12.25 -4.43
N ALA A 87 9.67 -13.41 -5.06
CA ALA A 87 10.59 -14.53 -4.95
C ALA A 87 10.66 -15.31 -6.27
N ASP A 88 11.85 -15.75 -6.64
CA ASP A 88 12.04 -16.72 -7.71
C ASP A 88 12.11 -18.13 -7.07
N ILE A 89 11.05 -18.93 -7.25
CA ILE A 89 10.90 -20.24 -6.62
C ILE A 89 11.14 -21.34 -7.64
N GLN A 90 12.01 -22.26 -7.30
CA GLN A 90 12.35 -23.41 -8.13
C GLN A 90 11.76 -24.67 -7.49
N ALA A 91 10.86 -25.36 -8.20
CA ALA A 91 10.15 -26.54 -7.69
C ALA A 91 11.07 -27.78 -7.57
N ASP A 92 12.05 -27.90 -8.46
CA ASP A 92 13.08 -28.94 -8.43
C ASP A 92 14.39 -28.43 -9.08
N PRO A 93 15.54 -29.11 -8.86
CA PRO A 93 16.85 -28.65 -9.36
C PRO A 93 16.96 -28.49 -10.88
N ASN A 94 16.10 -29.13 -11.66
CA ASN A 94 16.10 -29.07 -13.12
C ASN A 94 15.02 -28.14 -13.68
N ALA A 95 14.08 -27.68 -12.87
CA ALA A 95 13.05 -26.76 -13.30
C ALA A 95 13.60 -25.33 -13.43
N ARG A 96 13.00 -24.53 -14.30
CA ARG A 96 13.25 -23.09 -14.29
C ARG A 96 12.54 -22.45 -13.11
N PRO A 97 13.18 -21.49 -12.43
CA PRO A 97 12.50 -20.75 -11.37
C PRO A 97 11.29 -19.98 -11.91
N VAL A 98 10.23 -19.99 -11.17
CA VAL A 98 9.01 -19.20 -11.42
C VAL A 98 9.01 -18.01 -10.49
N ARG A 99 8.82 -16.82 -11.05
CA ARG A 99 8.72 -15.60 -10.28
C ARG A 99 7.31 -15.44 -9.70
N HIS A 100 7.21 -15.52 -8.39
CA HIS A 100 6.01 -15.19 -7.64
C HIS A 100 6.05 -13.74 -7.19
N LEU A 101 4.92 -13.07 -7.30
CA LEU A 101 4.75 -11.65 -6.98
C LEU A 101 3.58 -11.48 -6.02
N LEU A 102 3.77 -10.65 -5.00
CA LEU A 102 2.68 -10.05 -4.25
C LEU A 102 2.71 -8.57 -4.56
N VAL A 103 1.69 -8.05 -5.19
CA VAL A 103 1.57 -6.64 -5.59
C VAL A 103 0.45 -5.98 -4.80
N GLY A 104 0.72 -4.81 -4.23
CA GLY A 104 -0.20 -4.09 -3.37
C GLY A 104 -0.46 -2.65 -3.83
N GLU A 105 -1.68 -2.21 -3.68
CA GLU A 105 -2.10 -0.82 -3.90
C GLU A 105 -2.77 -0.28 -2.64
N CYS A 106 -2.40 0.92 -2.20
CA CYS A 106 -2.85 1.55 -0.97
C CYS A 106 -3.73 2.76 -1.27
N LYS A 107 -4.94 2.81 -0.70
CA LYS A 107 -5.86 3.94 -0.89
C LYS A 107 -6.36 4.50 0.44
N TRP A 108 -5.83 5.66 0.81
CA TRP A 108 -6.29 6.43 1.97
C TRP A 108 -7.40 7.40 1.57
N LYS A 109 -8.57 6.86 1.17
CA LYS A 109 -9.75 7.63 0.79
C LYS A 109 -10.86 7.53 1.84
N ASN A 110 -11.81 8.49 1.83
CA ASN A 110 -12.96 8.47 2.74
C ASN A 110 -14.13 7.62 2.22
N GLU A 111 -13.99 7.07 1.02
CA GLU A 111 -14.98 6.25 0.33
C GLU A 111 -14.42 4.84 0.13
N PRO A 112 -15.26 3.80 0.09
CA PRO A 112 -14.84 2.46 -0.30
C PRO A 112 -14.22 2.48 -1.69
N ILE A 113 -13.20 1.65 -1.93
CA ILE A 113 -12.60 1.53 -3.27
C ILE A 113 -13.36 0.56 -4.14
N GLY A 114 -13.44 0.87 -5.45
CA GLY A 114 -14.12 0.05 -6.44
C GLY A 114 -13.22 -0.99 -7.09
N GLN A 115 -13.82 -1.86 -7.89
CA GLN A 115 -13.13 -2.91 -8.64
C GLN A 115 -12.18 -2.36 -9.72
N ASP A 116 -12.36 -1.12 -10.14
CA ASP A 116 -11.48 -0.40 -11.06
C ASP A 116 -10.05 -0.27 -10.53
N VAL A 117 -9.87 -0.16 -9.22
CA VAL A 117 -8.55 -0.13 -8.57
C VAL A 117 -7.83 -1.46 -8.73
N LEU A 118 -8.54 -2.59 -8.56
CA LEU A 118 -7.99 -3.92 -8.81
C LEU A 118 -7.58 -4.08 -10.27
N GLY A 119 -8.44 -3.69 -11.20
CA GLY A 119 -8.14 -3.73 -12.64
C GLY A 119 -6.90 -2.91 -13.00
N SER A 120 -6.76 -1.71 -12.42
CA SER A 120 -5.58 -0.86 -12.60
C SER A 120 -4.32 -1.52 -12.03
N LEU A 121 -4.38 -2.13 -10.85
CA LEU A 121 -3.25 -2.85 -10.25
C LEU A 121 -2.83 -4.05 -11.09
N MET A 122 -3.79 -4.81 -11.62
CA MET A 122 -3.51 -5.94 -12.52
C MET A 122 -2.79 -5.49 -13.79
N GLU A 123 -3.17 -4.35 -14.37
CA GLU A 123 -2.47 -3.79 -15.52
C GLU A 123 -1.04 -3.36 -15.17
N LYS A 124 -0.86 -2.66 -14.07
CA LYS A 124 0.46 -2.25 -13.57
C LYS A 124 1.38 -3.46 -13.34
N ALA A 125 0.86 -4.54 -12.75
CA ALA A 125 1.64 -5.73 -12.42
C ALA A 125 2.25 -6.45 -13.64
N ARG A 126 1.70 -6.27 -14.83
CA ARG A 126 2.19 -6.91 -16.06
C ARG A 126 3.66 -6.59 -16.38
N VAL A 127 4.14 -5.41 -15.96
CA VAL A 127 5.53 -5.02 -16.20
C VAL A 127 6.55 -5.84 -15.39
N LEU A 128 6.11 -6.55 -14.36
CA LEU A 128 6.98 -7.31 -13.45
C LEU A 128 7.27 -8.74 -13.92
N HIS A 129 6.52 -9.25 -14.91
CA HIS A 129 6.69 -10.57 -15.49
C HIS A 129 6.79 -11.72 -14.48
N GLY A 130 5.67 -12.11 -13.87
CA GLY A 130 5.59 -13.19 -12.90
C GLY A 130 4.16 -13.63 -12.63
N GLU A 131 3.97 -14.47 -11.62
CA GLU A 131 2.66 -14.93 -11.13
C GLU A 131 2.22 -14.05 -9.95
N PRO A 132 1.27 -13.10 -10.15
CA PRO A 132 0.90 -12.13 -9.13
C PRO A 132 -0.22 -12.63 -8.21
N TYR A 133 -0.07 -12.27 -6.93
CA TYR A 133 -1.12 -12.13 -5.93
C TYR A 133 -1.39 -10.64 -5.74
N TYR A 134 -2.65 -10.24 -5.53
CA TYR A 134 -3.08 -8.84 -5.49
C TYR A 134 -3.64 -8.51 -4.12
N TRP A 135 -3.00 -7.59 -3.41
CA TRP A 135 -3.45 -7.13 -2.10
C TRP A 135 -3.86 -5.66 -2.18
N LEU A 136 -5.12 -5.38 -1.90
CA LEU A 136 -5.64 -4.02 -1.88
C LEU A 136 -5.81 -3.54 -0.43
N PHE A 137 -5.24 -2.39 -0.12
CA PHE A 137 -5.33 -1.77 1.18
C PHE A 137 -6.24 -0.56 1.13
N SER A 138 -7.29 -0.54 1.96
CA SER A 138 -8.27 0.54 1.99
C SER A 138 -8.54 1.06 3.39
N LYS A 139 -8.61 2.39 3.52
CA LYS A 139 -9.04 3.01 4.77
C LYS A 139 -10.52 2.71 5.10
N ARG A 140 -11.38 2.62 4.09
CA ARG A 140 -12.85 2.55 4.23
C ARG A 140 -13.44 1.27 3.67
N GLY A 141 -12.61 0.26 3.40
CA GLY A 141 -13.05 -0.99 2.84
C GLY A 141 -13.34 -0.91 1.33
N PHE A 142 -14.20 -1.79 0.86
CA PHE A 142 -14.38 -2.11 -0.56
C PHE A 142 -15.84 -2.07 -0.96
N GLY A 143 -16.14 -1.56 -2.14
CA GLY A 143 -17.45 -1.57 -2.76
C GLY A 143 -17.71 -2.85 -3.59
N PHE A 144 -16.83 -3.85 -3.50
CA PHE A 144 -16.92 -5.12 -4.22
C PHE A 144 -16.34 -6.25 -3.35
N VAL A 145 -16.59 -7.48 -3.78
CA VAL A 145 -15.97 -8.71 -3.25
C VAL A 145 -15.19 -9.39 -4.37
N SER A 146 -14.25 -10.25 -4.04
CA SER A 146 -13.50 -11.06 -5.01
C SER A 146 -13.55 -12.51 -4.59
N ASP A 147 -13.86 -13.40 -5.54
CA ASP A 147 -13.79 -14.86 -5.37
C ASP A 147 -12.45 -15.43 -5.88
N ASP A 148 -11.54 -14.57 -6.41
CA ASP A 148 -10.19 -14.99 -6.83
C ASP A 148 -9.32 -15.14 -5.58
N GLU A 149 -8.85 -16.35 -5.30
CA GLU A 149 -7.97 -16.68 -4.16
C GLU A 149 -6.63 -15.92 -4.19
N ARG A 150 -6.26 -15.34 -5.33
CA ARG A 150 -5.07 -14.49 -5.46
C ARG A 150 -5.32 -13.03 -5.07
N VAL A 151 -6.56 -12.66 -4.76
CA VAL A 151 -6.94 -11.29 -4.40
C VAL A 151 -7.28 -11.23 -2.91
N GLU A 152 -6.59 -10.37 -2.17
CA GLU A 152 -6.90 -10.11 -0.77
C GLU A 152 -7.29 -8.63 -0.59
N LEU A 153 -8.43 -8.41 0.07
CA LEU A 153 -9.01 -7.09 0.34
C LEU A 153 -8.83 -6.78 1.83
N ILE A 154 -7.97 -5.83 2.15
CA ILE A 154 -7.49 -5.56 3.50
C ILE A 154 -7.89 -4.14 3.90
N ASP A 155 -8.74 -4.00 4.90
CA ASP A 155 -9.09 -2.71 5.48
C ASP A 155 -8.28 -2.41 6.75
N VAL A 156 -8.42 -1.18 7.26
CA VAL A 156 -7.68 -0.75 8.45
C VAL A 156 -8.00 -1.61 9.68
N PRO A 157 -9.26 -1.99 10.01
CA PRO A 157 -9.55 -2.92 11.09
C PRO A 157 -8.76 -4.22 11.01
N MET A 158 -8.75 -4.88 9.85
CA MET A 158 -8.02 -6.14 9.64
C MET A 158 -6.51 -6.00 9.89
N MET A 159 -5.93 -4.84 9.62
CA MET A 159 -4.50 -4.59 9.85
C MET A 159 -4.12 -4.58 11.34
N TYR A 160 -5.09 -4.38 12.25
CA TYR A 160 -4.88 -4.38 13.69
C TYR A 160 -5.27 -5.69 14.40
N GLU A 161 -5.86 -6.63 13.68
CA GLU A 161 -6.24 -7.96 14.19
C GLU A 161 -5.10 -9.00 14.11
N LEU A 162 -3.91 -8.56 13.77
CA LEU A 162 -2.71 -9.39 13.65
C LEU A 162 -2.11 -9.77 15.00
#